data_f1ba0cb96e10cb7ab6feab266e029a1c
#
_entry.id   f1ba0cb96e10cb7ab6feab266e029a1c
#
_cell.length_a   1.000
_cell.length_b   1.000
_cell.length_c   1.000
_cell.angle_alpha   90.00
_cell.angle_beta   90.00
_cell.angle_gamma   90.00
#
_symmetry.space_group_name_H-M   'P 1'
#
loop_
_entity.id
_entity.type
_entity.pdbx_description
1 polymer ?
#
loop_
_entity_poly.entity_id
_entity_poly.type
_entity_poly.pdbx_seq_one_letter_code
_entity_poly.pdbx_strand_id
1 'polypeptide(L)'
;MKPVFLAAAMMVALPVMAQSQLTVVNFGGANGAAQKKAYFEAYEKAGGGKITAVEYNGEQAKIKAMVEAKKVTWDVVEVESPDLSRGCDEGLFEKMDWAKVGNKADFQKAAVHECGVGTFVWSTVMAYDGDKLKTAPTAWADFWDVKKFPGKRGMRKGARYNLEFALMADGVKTADVYKVLATKDGAERAFKKLTELKPNIQWWEAGAQPPQFLVAGDVVMTTAYNGRIDAAQREGKNLKITWTGGIYDLDYWVMPKGTPNKDAALKFIAMSSSPDAQAEYAKNISYGPTNNKALTKLDAKVLGMLPTSPANSKDALQFGIGFWADQGEALEKRFSAWAAQ
;
A
#
# COMPACT_ATOMS: atom_id res chain seq x y z
N MET A 1 2.56 -40.15 -72.40
CA MET A 1 1.79 -39.68 -71.21
C MET A 1 2.72 -39.71 -70.02
N LYS A 2 3.11 -38.54 -69.49
CA LYS A 2 3.96 -38.45 -68.28
C LYS A 2 3.07 -38.14 -67.10
N PRO A 3 3.20 -38.76 -65.91
CA PRO A 3 2.40 -38.42 -64.73
C PRO A 3 2.98 -37.19 -64.08
N VAL A 4 2.11 -36.21 -63.75
CA VAL A 4 2.40 -35.04 -62.97
C VAL A 4 2.12 -35.41 -61.50
N PHE A 5 3.16 -35.43 -60.66
CA PHE A 5 3.03 -35.60 -59.23
C PHE A 5 2.71 -34.21 -58.61
N LEU A 6 1.53 -34.04 -58.07
CA LEU A 6 1.14 -32.90 -57.24
C LEU A 6 1.67 -33.15 -55.83
N ALA A 7 2.67 -32.39 -55.43
CA ALA A 7 3.14 -32.38 -54.06
C ALA A 7 2.23 -31.45 -53.23
N ALA A 8 1.41 -32.04 -52.35
CA ALA A 8 0.60 -31.29 -51.39
C ALA A 8 1.51 -30.85 -50.24
N ALA A 9 1.80 -29.56 -50.14
CA ALA A 9 2.50 -28.94 -49.00
C ALA A 9 1.51 -28.84 -47.83
N MET A 10 1.67 -29.68 -46.81
CA MET A 10 1.01 -29.52 -45.50
C MET A 10 1.60 -28.33 -44.77
N MET A 11 0.89 -27.21 -44.73
CA MET A 11 1.18 -26.12 -43.80
C MET A 11 0.82 -26.57 -42.39
N VAL A 12 1.83 -26.85 -41.56
CA VAL A 12 1.69 -27.03 -40.13
C VAL A 12 1.44 -25.65 -39.53
N ALA A 13 0.18 -25.33 -39.21
CA ALA A 13 -0.17 -24.17 -38.43
C ALA A 13 0.35 -24.37 -37.01
N LEU A 14 1.45 -23.71 -36.65
CA LEU A 14 1.89 -23.61 -35.26
C LEU A 14 0.80 -22.86 -34.47
N PRO A 15 0.36 -23.38 -33.32
CA PRO A 15 -0.57 -22.64 -32.47
C PRO A 15 0.10 -21.34 -32.04
N VAL A 16 -0.43 -20.20 -32.47
CA VAL A 16 -0.12 -18.90 -31.89
C VAL A 16 -0.63 -18.98 -30.46
N MET A 17 0.28 -19.20 -29.51
CA MET A 17 -0.01 -19.09 -28.09
C MET A 17 -0.46 -17.63 -27.88
N ALA A 18 -1.75 -17.43 -27.68
CA ALA A 18 -2.27 -16.11 -27.31
C ALA A 18 -1.51 -15.65 -26.06
N GLN A 19 -0.77 -14.56 -26.20
CA GLN A 19 0.02 -13.99 -25.10
C GLN A 19 -0.97 -13.62 -23.99
N SER A 20 -0.87 -14.26 -22.83
CA SER A 20 -1.80 -14.07 -21.73
C SER A 20 -1.77 -12.60 -21.27
N GLN A 21 -2.92 -11.97 -21.27
CA GLN A 21 -3.09 -10.64 -20.70
C GLN A 21 -3.37 -10.78 -19.21
N LEU A 22 -2.55 -10.14 -18.36
CA LEU A 22 -2.72 -10.17 -16.91
C LEU A 22 -3.20 -8.81 -16.41
N THR A 23 -4.29 -8.78 -15.65
CA THR A 23 -4.79 -7.56 -15.01
C THR A 23 -4.20 -7.46 -13.60
N VAL A 24 -3.38 -6.43 -13.37
CA VAL A 24 -2.76 -6.12 -12.08
C VAL A 24 -3.34 -4.83 -11.53
N VAL A 25 -3.90 -4.89 -10.32
CA VAL A 25 -4.58 -3.78 -9.65
C VAL A 25 -3.73 -3.27 -8.50
N ASN A 26 -3.54 -1.96 -8.42
CA ASN A 26 -2.74 -1.32 -7.38
C ASN A 26 -3.29 0.07 -6.98
N PHE A 27 -2.65 0.69 -5.98
CA PHE A 27 -3.04 2.02 -5.49
C PHE A 27 -2.56 3.21 -6.36
N GLY A 28 -2.12 2.96 -7.59
CA GLY A 28 -1.82 3.99 -8.59
C GLY A 28 -0.76 5.03 -8.21
N GLY A 29 -0.73 6.14 -8.95
CA GLY A 29 0.19 7.25 -8.74
C GLY A 29 1.66 6.83 -8.70
N ALA A 30 2.48 7.42 -7.82
CA ALA A 30 3.91 7.09 -7.71
C ALA A 30 4.18 5.60 -7.38
N ASN A 31 3.28 4.94 -6.61
CA ASN A 31 3.37 3.51 -6.35
C ASN A 31 3.20 2.71 -7.64
N GLY A 32 2.11 2.96 -8.39
CA GLY A 32 1.87 2.30 -9.66
C GLY A 32 2.98 2.54 -10.69
N ALA A 33 3.53 3.76 -10.74
CA ALA A 33 4.67 4.09 -11.61
C ALA A 33 5.94 3.30 -11.22
N ALA A 34 6.23 3.18 -9.93
CA ALA A 34 7.36 2.39 -9.43
C ALA A 34 7.19 0.89 -9.72
N GLN A 35 5.97 0.36 -9.54
CA GLN A 35 5.65 -1.04 -9.85
C GLN A 35 5.74 -1.31 -11.35
N LYS A 36 5.24 -0.41 -12.18
CA LYS A 36 5.37 -0.53 -13.64
C LYS A 36 6.82 -0.71 -14.03
N LYS A 37 7.70 0.15 -13.53
CA LYS A 37 9.12 0.13 -13.86
C LYS A 37 9.84 -1.11 -13.30
N ALA A 38 9.56 -1.49 -12.04
CA ALA A 38 10.26 -2.58 -11.38
C ALA A 38 9.70 -3.97 -11.70
N TYR A 39 8.39 -4.07 -11.93
CA TYR A 39 7.69 -5.35 -12.04
C TYR A 39 7.07 -5.59 -13.42
N PHE A 40 6.25 -4.63 -13.94
CA PHE A 40 5.45 -4.88 -15.13
C PHE A 40 6.33 -5.00 -16.37
N GLU A 41 7.20 -4.02 -16.60
CA GLU A 41 8.12 -4.03 -17.74
C GLU A 41 9.08 -5.23 -17.70
N ALA A 42 9.53 -5.62 -16.49
CA ALA A 42 10.37 -6.81 -16.32
C ALA A 42 9.62 -8.10 -16.64
N TYR A 43 8.35 -8.23 -16.20
CA TYR A 43 7.51 -9.39 -16.47
C TYR A 43 7.20 -9.53 -17.97
N GLU A 44 6.82 -8.45 -18.64
CA GLU A 44 6.56 -8.41 -20.08
C GLU A 44 7.82 -8.78 -20.88
N LYS A 45 8.97 -8.20 -20.52
CA LYS A 45 10.26 -8.49 -21.13
C LYS A 45 10.69 -9.95 -20.97
N ALA A 46 10.34 -10.57 -19.85
CA ALA A 46 10.61 -11.99 -19.60
C ALA A 46 9.62 -12.95 -20.32
N GLY A 47 8.75 -12.43 -21.17
CA GLY A 47 7.75 -13.24 -21.89
C GLY A 47 6.55 -13.65 -21.07
N GLY A 48 6.27 -12.98 -19.97
CA GLY A 48 5.14 -13.25 -19.08
C GLY A 48 3.77 -12.86 -19.64
N GLY A 49 3.74 -12.16 -20.78
CA GLY A 49 2.51 -11.61 -21.35
C GLY A 49 2.34 -10.13 -21.02
N LYS A 50 1.31 -9.49 -21.58
CA LYS A 50 1.04 -8.06 -21.40
C LYS A 50 0.31 -7.80 -20.10
N ILE A 51 0.69 -6.73 -19.37
CA ILE A 51 0.00 -6.31 -18.16
C ILE A 51 -0.95 -5.15 -18.46
N THR A 52 -2.19 -5.29 -18.00
CA THR A 52 -3.15 -4.21 -17.87
C THR A 52 -3.17 -3.74 -16.44
N ALA A 53 -2.63 -2.54 -16.19
CA ALA A 53 -2.66 -1.92 -14.88
C ALA A 53 -4.02 -1.26 -14.63
N VAL A 54 -4.59 -1.49 -13.45
CA VAL A 54 -5.84 -0.86 -12.98
C VAL A 54 -5.55 -0.19 -11.64
N GLU A 55 -6.01 1.04 -11.47
CA GLU A 55 -5.88 1.76 -10.21
C GLU A 55 -7.17 1.67 -9.39
N TYR A 56 -7.03 1.56 -8.06
CA TYR A 56 -8.13 1.56 -7.12
C TYR A 56 -7.69 2.16 -5.76
N ASN A 57 -8.61 2.36 -4.82
CA ASN A 57 -8.33 2.92 -3.50
C ASN A 57 -8.65 1.95 -2.35
N GLY A 58 -8.53 0.63 -2.59
CA GLY A 58 -8.76 -0.41 -1.57
C GLY A 58 -10.23 -0.84 -1.43
N GLU A 59 -11.07 -0.66 -2.48
CA GLU A 59 -12.49 -1.02 -2.41
C GLU A 59 -12.69 -2.54 -2.48
N GLN A 60 -12.55 -3.23 -1.35
CA GLN A 60 -12.71 -4.68 -1.25
C GLN A 60 -14.08 -5.19 -1.72
N ALA A 61 -15.11 -4.35 -1.64
CA ALA A 61 -16.44 -4.69 -2.15
C ALA A 61 -16.45 -5.02 -3.66
N LYS A 62 -15.55 -4.42 -4.44
CA LYS A 62 -15.40 -4.76 -5.88
C LYS A 62 -14.87 -6.17 -6.07
N ILE A 63 -13.89 -6.58 -5.25
CA ILE A 63 -13.34 -7.95 -5.30
C ILE A 63 -14.43 -8.94 -4.92
N LYS A 64 -15.14 -8.68 -3.81
CA LYS A 64 -16.24 -9.52 -3.33
C LYS A 64 -17.31 -9.71 -4.40
N ALA A 65 -17.77 -8.62 -5.01
CA ALA A 65 -18.77 -8.67 -6.06
C ALA A 65 -18.36 -9.52 -7.29
N MET A 66 -17.08 -9.41 -7.71
CA MET A 66 -16.56 -10.24 -8.82
C MET A 66 -16.52 -11.74 -8.48
N VAL A 67 -16.06 -12.05 -7.25
CA VAL A 67 -15.95 -13.44 -6.77
C VAL A 67 -17.33 -14.07 -6.60
N GLU A 68 -18.27 -13.39 -5.95
CA GLU A 68 -19.64 -13.85 -5.75
C GLU A 68 -20.39 -14.04 -7.09
N ALA A 69 -20.20 -13.13 -8.03
CA ALA A 69 -20.76 -13.23 -9.38
C ALA A 69 -20.06 -14.28 -10.26
N LYS A 70 -18.95 -14.89 -9.80
CA LYS A 70 -18.10 -15.80 -10.59
C LYS A 70 -17.64 -15.19 -11.93
N LYS A 71 -17.42 -13.87 -11.94
CA LYS A 71 -16.96 -13.08 -13.09
C LYS A 71 -15.73 -12.26 -12.68
N VAL A 72 -14.63 -12.95 -12.42
CA VAL A 72 -13.37 -12.34 -11.95
C VAL A 72 -12.60 -11.80 -13.15
N THR A 73 -12.35 -10.49 -13.17
CA THR A 73 -11.62 -9.79 -14.23
C THR A 73 -10.27 -9.22 -13.73
N TRP A 74 -9.99 -9.28 -12.44
CA TRP A 74 -8.74 -8.91 -11.82
C TRP A 74 -7.95 -10.16 -11.48
N ASP A 75 -6.67 -10.19 -11.82
CA ASP A 75 -5.85 -11.38 -11.63
C ASP A 75 -4.93 -11.28 -10.42
N VAL A 76 -4.30 -10.13 -10.24
CA VAL A 76 -3.46 -9.81 -9.08
C VAL A 76 -3.91 -8.47 -8.52
N VAL A 77 -4.09 -8.40 -7.21
CA VAL A 77 -4.53 -7.19 -6.53
C VAL A 77 -3.60 -6.89 -5.36
N GLU A 78 -3.17 -5.63 -5.25
CA GLU A 78 -2.48 -5.10 -4.08
C GLU A 78 -3.51 -4.76 -3.00
N VAL A 79 -3.35 -5.32 -1.80
CA VAL A 79 -4.26 -5.07 -0.67
C VAL A 79 -3.49 -4.73 0.60
N GLU A 80 -4.09 -3.91 1.47
CA GLU A 80 -3.59 -3.65 2.82
C GLU A 80 -3.80 -4.88 3.72
N SER A 81 -3.03 -5.02 4.80
CA SER A 81 -3.03 -6.20 5.68
C SER A 81 -4.39 -6.57 6.30
N PRO A 82 -5.27 -5.63 6.75
CA PRO A 82 -6.59 -6.02 7.27
C PRO A 82 -7.51 -6.56 6.18
N ASP A 83 -7.39 -6.04 4.97
CA ASP A 83 -8.20 -6.48 3.84
C ASP A 83 -7.74 -7.84 3.32
N LEU A 84 -6.42 -8.15 3.41
CA LEU A 84 -5.90 -9.49 3.20
C LEU A 84 -6.50 -10.47 4.22
N SER A 85 -6.41 -10.15 5.52
CA SER A 85 -6.90 -11.04 6.59
C SER A 85 -8.38 -11.35 6.39
N ARG A 86 -9.21 -10.31 6.33
CA ARG A 86 -10.64 -10.45 6.14
C ARG A 86 -11.01 -11.17 4.84
N GLY A 87 -10.40 -10.79 3.71
CA GLY A 87 -10.70 -11.42 2.43
C GLY A 87 -10.26 -12.88 2.34
N CYS A 88 -9.19 -13.26 3.06
CA CYS A 88 -8.78 -14.65 3.19
C CYS A 88 -9.80 -15.47 4.00
N ASP A 89 -10.26 -14.94 5.14
CA ASP A 89 -11.26 -15.58 6.00
C ASP A 89 -12.62 -15.71 5.29
N GLU A 90 -13.01 -14.72 4.50
CA GLU A 90 -14.21 -14.74 3.66
C GLU A 90 -14.07 -15.62 2.39
N GLY A 91 -12.88 -16.19 2.13
CA GLY A 91 -12.63 -17.03 0.95
C GLY A 91 -12.59 -16.26 -0.38
N LEU A 92 -12.31 -14.95 -0.34
CA LEU A 92 -12.25 -14.09 -1.54
C LEU A 92 -10.94 -14.25 -2.33
N PHE A 93 -9.91 -14.85 -1.72
CA PHE A 93 -8.60 -15.00 -2.33
C PHE A 93 -8.21 -16.46 -2.53
N GLU A 94 -7.43 -16.72 -3.57
CA GLU A 94 -6.76 -18.01 -3.76
C GLU A 94 -5.69 -18.20 -2.69
N LYS A 95 -5.51 -19.47 -2.26
CA LYS A 95 -4.37 -19.81 -1.40
C LYS A 95 -3.07 -19.75 -2.21
N MET A 96 -2.03 -19.19 -1.58
CA MET A 96 -0.73 -18.96 -2.19
C MET A 96 0.10 -20.23 -2.24
N ASP A 97 0.52 -20.64 -3.43
CA ASP A 97 1.48 -21.73 -3.61
C ASP A 97 2.91 -21.21 -3.39
N TRP A 98 3.34 -21.21 -2.13
CA TRP A 98 4.66 -20.72 -1.74
C TRP A 98 5.82 -21.51 -2.37
N ALA A 99 5.62 -22.76 -2.78
CA ALA A 99 6.66 -23.51 -3.48
C ALA A 99 7.00 -22.88 -4.84
N LYS A 100 6.04 -22.21 -5.46
CA LYS A 100 6.24 -21.47 -6.72
C LYS A 100 6.68 -20.03 -6.50
N VAL A 101 6.39 -19.41 -5.36
CA VAL A 101 6.77 -18.02 -5.05
C VAL A 101 8.24 -17.93 -4.63
N GLY A 102 8.67 -18.80 -3.71
CA GLY A 102 10.03 -18.81 -3.18
C GLY A 102 10.12 -19.36 -1.77
N ASN A 103 11.33 -19.30 -1.19
CA ASN A 103 11.55 -19.75 0.17
C ASN A 103 10.98 -18.74 1.17
N LYS A 104 10.02 -19.16 1.99
CA LYS A 104 9.41 -18.33 3.05
C LYS A 104 10.42 -17.70 4.02
N ALA A 105 11.55 -18.39 4.28
CA ALA A 105 12.59 -17.90 5.17
C ALA A 105 13.34 -16.67 4.62
N ASP A 106 13.24 -16.40 3.34
CA ASP A 106 13.83 -15.22 2.71
C ASP A 106 12.98 -13.94 2.95
N PHE A 107 11.76 -14.09 3.43
CA PHE A 107 10.83 -12.98 3.65
C PHE A 107 10.72 -12.61 5.15
N GLN A 108 10.36 -11.36 5.40
CA GLN A 108 9.91 -10.95 6.73
C GLN A 108 8.72 -11.82 7.14
N LYS A 109 8.66 -12.20 8.42
CA LYS A 109 7.61 -13.10 8.93
C LYS A 109 6.20 -12.59 8.60
N ALA A 110 5.95 -11.29 8.73
CA ALA A 110 4.68 -10.67 8.42
C ALA A 110 4.30 -10.76 6.94
N ALA A 111 5.27 -10.84 6.03
CA ALA A 111 5.04 -10.93 4.60
C ALA A 111 4.57 -12.32 4.12
N VAL A 112 4.65 -13.34 4.99
CA VAL A 112 4.28 -14.73 4.67
C VAL A 112 2.84 -14.99 5.13
N HIS A 113 1.90 -15.00 4.19
CA HIS A 113 0.50 -15.27 4.48
C HIS A 113 -0.04 -16.40 3.59
N GLU A 114 -1.10 -17.10 4.04
CA GLU A 114 -1.65 -18.23 3.25
C GLU A 114 -2.37 -17.79 1.98
N CYS A 115 -2.92 -16.56 1.94
CA CYS A 115 -3.64 -16.01 0.80
C CYS A 115 -2.89 -14.87 0.10
N GLY A 116 -1.69 -14.52 0.53
CA GLY A 116 -0.97 -13.39 -0.04
C GLY A 116 0.53 -13.43 0.20
N VAL A 117 1.24 -12.60 -0.55
CA VAL A 117 2.68 -12.36 -0.41
C VAL A 117 2.89 -10.89 -0.14
N GLY A 118 3.50 -10.56 1.01
CA GLY A 118 3.87 -9.19 1.31
C GLY A 118 4.82 -8.62 0.26
N THR A 119 4.47 -7.48 -0.31
CA THR A 119 5.24 -6.88 -1.41
C THR A 119 6.17 -5.77 -0.94
N PHE A 120 5.73 -4.90 -0.05
CA PHE A 120 6.55 -3.87 0.56
C PHE A 120 6.01 -3.42 1.92
N VAL A 121 6.88 -2.76 2.70
CA VAL A 121 6.54 -2.07 3.95
C VAL A 121 6.43 -0.58 3.66
N TRP A 122 5.36 0.05 4.10
CA TRP A 122 5.13 1.49 4.02
C TRP A 122 4.80 2.07 5.40
N SER A 123 4.77 3.40 5.49
CA SER A 123 4.36 4.09 6.71
C SER A 123 3.48 5.29 6.39
N THR A 124 2.39 5.43 7.14
CA THR A 124 1.67 6.71 7.22
C THR A 124 2.38 7.60 8.22
N VAL A 125 2.80 8.76 7.76
CA VAL A 125 3.62 9.71 8.50
C VAL A 125 3.00 11.10 8.49
N MET A 126 3.50 11.98 9.34
CA MET A 126 3.25 13.41 9.23
C MET A 126 4.20 14.01 8.20
N ALA A 127 3.67 14.78 7.27
CA ALA A 127 4.47 15.51 6.28
C ALA A 127 4.13 16.99 6.28
N TYR A 128 5.10 17.82 5.90
CA TYR A 128 4.96 19.28 5.80
C TYR A 128 5.88 19.87 4.71
N ASP A 129 5.58 21.09 4.29
CA ASP A 129 6.42 21.82 3.35
C ASP A 129 7.48 22.61 4.11
N GLY A 130 8.77 22.23 3.92
CA GLY A 130 9.92 22.84 4.57
C GLY A 130 10.19 24.30 4.17
N ASP A 131 9.62 24.77 3.05
CA ASP A 131 9.73 26.18 2.64
C ASP A 131 8.73 27.05 3.39
N LYS A 132 7.58 26.48 3.76
CA LYS A 132 6.48 27.19 4.42
C LYS A 132 6.56 27.13 5.95
N LEU A 133 6.92 25.98 6.53
CA LEU A 133 7.09 25.83 7.98
C LEU A 133 8.55 26.00 8.38
N LYS A 134 8.84 27.12 9.06
CA LYS A 134 10.19 27.42 9.58
C LYS A 134 10.58 26.59 10.80
N THR A 135 9.60 26.15 11.58
CA THR A 135 9.77 25.24 12.70
C THR A 135 9.19 23.87 12.34
N ALA A 136 10.01 22.82 12.44
CA ALA A 136 9.58 21.48 12.17
C ALA A 136 8.61 20.98 13.25
N PRO A 137 7.47 20.36 12.92
CA PRO A 137 6.67 19.62 13.88
C PRO A 137 7.40 18.35 14.30
N THR A 138 7.33 17.99 15.58
CA THR A 138 8.12 16.89 16.18
C THR A 138 7.27 15.74 16.73
N ALA A 139 5.98 15.99 16.95
CA ALA A 139 5.06 15.03 17.53
C ALA A 139 3.63 15.26 17.02
N TRP A 140 2.76 14.28 17.19
CA TRP A 140 1.35 14.41 16.79
C TRP A 140 0.61 15.53 17.51
N ALA A 141 1.04 15.91 18.74
CA ALA A 141 0.51 17.09 19.42
C ALA A 141 0.70 18.38 18.60
N ASP A 142 1.82 18.53 17.89
CA ASP A 142 2.07 19.68 17.00
C ASP A 142 1.09 19.70 15.82
N PHE A 143 0.67 18.53 15.32
CA PHE A 143 -0.33 18.44 14.26
C PHE A 143 -1.71 18.98 14.69
N TRP A 144 -2.06 18.85 15.97
CA TRP A 144 -3.29 19.38 16.56
C TRP A 144 -3.16 20.84 17.00
N ASP A 145 -1.95 21.36 17.18
CA ASP A 145 -1.73 22.75 17.64
C ASP A 145 -1.87 23.74 16.48
N VAL A 146 -3.12 24.13 16.20
CA VAL A 146 -3.43 25.12 15.15
C VAL A 146 -3.06 26.56 15.53
N LYS A 147 -2.69 26.81 16.80
CA LYS A 147 -2.18 28.11 17.26
C LYS A 147 -0.70 28.25 16.95
N LYS A 148 0.10 27.24 17.28
CA LYS A 148 1.53 27.16 16.97
C LYS A 148 1.79 27.04 15.47
N PHE A 149 0.97 26.26 14.77
CA PHE A 149 1.06 26.00 13.33
C PHE A 149 -0.27 26.38 12.66
N PRO A 150 -0.51 27.64 12.35
CA PRO A 150 -1.77 28.10 11.73
C PRO A 150 -1.99 27.50 10.33
N GLY A 151 -3.22 27.06 10.04
CA GLY A 151 -3.62 26.55 8.74
C GLY A 151 -4.31 25.18 8.82
N LYS A 152 -4.71 24.64 7.66
CA LYS A 152 -5.42 23.37 7.56
C LYS A 152 -4.47 22.17 7.70
N ARG A 153 -5.07 21.02 7.97
CA ARG A 153 -4.44 19.70 8.08
C ARG A 153 -5.01 18.76 7.05
N GLY A 154 -4.17 18.12 6.25
CA GLY A 154 -4.60 17.03 5.38
C GLY A 154 -4.71 15.73 6.17
N MET A 155 -5.85 15.03 6.09
CA MET A 155 -6.01 13.71 6.71
C MET A 155 -6.74 12.74 5.77
N ARG A 156 -6.40 11.45 5.82
CA ARG A 156 -7.13 10.42 5.07
C ARG A 156 -8.58 10.38 5.56
N LYS A 157 -9.53 10.29 4.65
CA LYS A 157 -10.94 10.15 5.01
C LYS A 157 -11.20 8.71 5.44
N GLY A 158 -11.38 8.50 6.73
CA GLY A 158 -11.59 7.19 7.35
C GLY A 158 -11.16 7.17 8.81
N ALA A 159 -11.54 6.12 9.53
CA ALA A 159 -11.17 5.92 10.93
C ALA A 159 -9.72 5.43 11.08
N ARG A 160 -9.28 4.54 10.17
CA ARG A 160 -7.92 3.96 10.17
C ARG A 160 -6.85 5.05 10.18
N TYR A 161 -5.83 4.88 10.99
CA TYR A 161 -4.71 5.79 11.25
C TYR A 161 -5.12 7.06 12.02
N ASN A 162 -6.27 7.66 11.71
CA ASN A 162 -6.69 8.92 12.33
C ASN A 162 -7.05 8.77 13.81
N LEU A 163 -7.63 7.64 14.22
CA LEU A 163 -7.92 7.35 15.62
C LEU A 163 -6.64 7.13 16.42
N GLU A 164 -5.67 6.43 15.85
CA GLU A 164 -4.34 6.22 16.43
C GLU A 164 -3.60 7.55 16.58
N PHE A 165 -3.57 8.37 15.54
CA PHE A 165 -2.93 9.70 15.58
C PHE A 165 -3.59 10.63 16.59
N ALA A 166 -4.92 10.58 16.71
CA ALA A 166 -5.66 11.35 17.71
C ALA A 166 -5.27 10.95 19.13
N LEU A 167 -5.15 9.66 19.42
CA LEU A 167 -4.70 9.18 20.73
C LEU A 167 -3.25 9.58 21.02
N MET A 168 -2.35 9.48 20.05
CA MET A 168 -0.96 9.92 20.22
C MET A 168 -0.87 11.44 20.42
N ALA A 169 -1.70 12.22 19.70
CA ALA A 169 -1.80 13.67 19.91
C ALA A 169 -2.34 14.05 21.30
N ASP A 170 -3.12 13.16 21.89
CA ASP A 170 -3.69 13.30 23.25
C ASP A 170 -2.80 12.65 24.32
N GLY A 171 -1.54 12.34 23.98
CA GLY A 171 -0.51 11.89 24.92
C GLY A 171 -0.46 10.40 25.20
N VAL A 172 -1.23 9.57 24.47
CA VAL A 172 -1.10 8.11 24.57
C VAL A 172 0.21 7.67 23.91
N LYS A 173 1.01 6.89 24.65
CA LYS A 173 2.26 6.34 24.12
C LYS A 173 2.00 5.38 22.97
N THR A 174 2.84 5.36 21.96
CA THR A 174 2.73 4.49 20.80
C THR A 174 2.45 3.02 21.16
N ALA A 175 3.15 2.48 22.15
CA ALA A 175 2.98 1.09 22.61
C ALA A 175 1.60 0.78 23.25
N ASP A 176 0.87 1.79 23.71
CA ASP A 176 -0.43 1.62 24.38
C ASP A 176 -1.63 1.95 23.48
N VAL A 177 -1.41 2.44 22.25
CA VAL A 177 -2.45 2.95 21.36
C VAL A 177 -3.59 1.94 21.17
N TYR A 178 -3.29 0.72 20.75
CA TYR A 178 -4.34 -0.29 20.51
C TYR A 178 -4.98 -0.82 21.81
N LYS A 179 -4.22 -0.86 22.91
CA LYS A 179 -4.76 -1.21 24.22
C LYS A 179 -5.83 -0.19 24.66
N VAL A 180 -5.56 1.10 24.43
CA VAL A 180 -6.51 2.17 24.76
C VAL A 180 -7.67 2.16 23.75
N LEU A 181 -7.39 2.11 22.45
CA LEU A 181 -8.38 2.17 21.38
C LEU A 181 -9.39 1.00 21.43
N ALA A 182 -8.98 -0.17 21.92
CA ALA A 182 -9.85 -1.32 22.10
C ALA A 182 -10.92 -1.13 23.18
N THR A 183 -10.80 -0.10 24.02
CA THR A 183 -11.81 0.21 25.04
C THR A 183 -12.84 1.21 24.49
N LYS A 184 -14.08 1.14 24.99
CA LYS A 184 -15.13 2.12 24.64
C LYS A 184 -14.66 3.55 24.93
N ASP A 185 -14.10 3.80 26.11
CA ASP A 185 -13.66 5.12 26.54
C ASP A 185 -12.47 5.63 25.71
N GLY A 186 -11.57 4.72 25.30
CA GLY A 186 -10.47 5.06 24.41
C GLY A 186 -10.92 5.44 23.00
N ALA A 187 -11.89 4.73 22.46
CA ALA A 187 -12.51 5.10 21.18
C ALA A 187 -13.22 6.47 21.28
N GLU A 188 -14.00 6.70 22.36
CA GLU A 188 -14.60 8.03 22.62
C GLU A 188 -13.56 9.14 22.71
N ARG A 189 -12.46 8.89 23.41
CA ARG A 189 -11.33 9.81 23.56
C ARG A 189 -10.72 10.18 22.20
N ALA A 190 -10.51 9.18 21.32
CA ALA A 190 -9.97 9.40 19.98
C ALA A 190 -10.90 10.27 19.12
N PHE A 191 -12.21 9.96 19.10
CA PHE A 191 -13.20 10.78 18.36
C PHE A 191 -13.34 12.19 18.92
N LYS A 192 -13.31 12.35 20.25
CA LYS A 192 -13.30 13.69 20.88
C LYS A 192 -12.10 14.50 20.42
N LYS A 193 -10.92 13.88 20.40
CA LYS A 193 -9.68 14.53 19.92
C LYS A 193 -9.77 14.91 18.44
N LEU A 194 -10.30 14.05 17.59
CA LEU A 194 -10.57 14.37 16.18
C LEU A 194 -11.54 15.54 16.02
N THR A 195 -12.56 15.63 16.88
CA THR A 195 -13.54 16.73 16.85
C THR A 195 -12.89 18.10 17.08
N GLU A 196 -11.85 18.19 17.92
CA GLU A 196 -11.11 19.42 18.14
C GLU A 196 -10.44 19.93 16.84
N LEU A 197 -9.97 19.01 16.00
CA LEU A 197 -9.27 19.35 14.75
C LEU A 197 -10.20 19.48 13.54
N LYS A 198 -11.42 18.93 13.62
CA LYS A 198 -12.37 18.77 12.50
C LYS A 198 -12.57 20.04 11.66
N PRO A 199 -12.71 21.27 12.23
CA PRO A 199 -12.89 22.49 11.43
C PRO A 199 -11.69 22.83 10.54
N ASN A 200 -10.52 22.28 10.85
CA ASN A 200 -9.26 22.55 10.16
C ASN A 200 -8.83 21.39 9.25
N ILE A 201 -9.66 20.34 9.06
CA ILE A 201 -9.29 19.18 8.26
C ILE A 201 -9.68 19.37 6.80
N GLN A 202 -8.74 19.08 5.92
CA GLN A 202 -8.97 18.82 4.50
C GLN A 202 -8.77 17.33 4.25
N TRP A 203 -9.84 16.66 3.86
CA TRP A 203 -9.81 15.21 3.63
C TRP A 203 -9.19 14.86 2.30
N TRP A 204 -8.42 13.75 2.29
CA TRP A 204 -7.95 13.10 1.08
C TRP A 204 -8.38 11.61 1.07
N GLU A 205 -8.53 11.07 -0.13
CA GLU A 205 -8.93 9.67 -0.36
C GLU A 205 -7.84 8.91 -1.15
N ALA A 206 -7.23 9.57 -2.15
CA ALA A 206 -6.14 8.99 -2.93
C ALA A 206 -4.78 9.41 -2.39
N GLY A 207 -3.84 8.46 -2.28
CA GLY A 207 -2.49 8.70 -1.74
C GLY A 207 -1.64 9.71 -2.53
N ALA A 208 -2.05 10.11 -3.74
CA ALA A 208 -1.38 11.15 -4.52
C ALA A 208 -1.77 12.57 -4.07
N GLN A 209 -2.87 12.76 -3.35
CA GLN A 209 -3.38 14.08 -2.96
C GLN A 209 -2.54 14.80 -1.89
N PRO A 210 -2.04 14.14 -0.81
CA PRO A 210 -1.31 14.82 0.26
C PRO A 210 -0.12 15.67 -0.20
N PRO A 211 0.83 15.17 -1.03
CA PRO A 211 1.92 16.01 -1.50
C PRO A 211 1.44 17.19 -2.36
N GLN A 212 0.36 17.02 -3.13
CA GLN A 212 -0.23 18.10 -3.93
C GLN A 212 -0.79 19.21 -3.03
N PHE A 213 -1.51 18.86 -1.95
CA PHE A 213 -2.05 19.83 -0.98
C PHE A 213 -0.94 20.63 -0.29
N LEU A 214 0.18 19.99 0.05
CA LEU A 214 1.34 20.68 0.62
C LEU A 214 1.96 21.67 -0.38
N VAL A 215 2.21 21.22 -1.60
CA VAL A 215 2.82 22.04 -2.66
C VAL A 215 1.93 23.22 -3.01
N ALA A 216 0.62 23.01 -3.14
CA ALA A 216 -0.36 24.07 -3.39
C ALA A 216 -0.50 25.05 -2.20
N GLY A 217 -0.20 24.59 -0.98
CA GLY A 217 -0.40 25.38 0.25
C GLY A 217 -1.81 25.31 0.79
N ASP A 218 -2.58 24.32 0.34
CA ASP A 218 -3.94 24.09 0.84
C ASP A 218 -3.91 23.63 2.30
N VAL A 219 -2.83 22.94 2.71
CA VAL A 219 -2.60 22.51 4.08
C VAL A 219 -1.15 22.82 4.51
N VAL A 220 -0.93 23.01 5.81
CA VAL A 220 0.42 23.23 6.36
C VAL A 220 1.10 21.93 6.79
N MET A 221 0.31 20.94 7.17
CA MET A 221 0.73 19.57 7.49
C MET A 221 -0.30 18.60 6.96
N THR A 222 0.13 17.38 6.68
CA THR A 222 -0.76 16.30 6.25
C THR A 222 -0.30 14.95 6.76
N THR A 223 -1.24 14.04 7.00
CA THR A 223 -0.91 12.62 6.99
C THR A 223 -0.62 12.21 5.56
N ALA A 224 0.37 11.39 5.33
CA ALA A 224 0.75 10.93 3.99
C ALA A 224 1.48 9.59 4.05
N TYR A 225 1.45 8.85 2.96
CA TYR A 225 2.33 7.69 2.79
C TYR A 225 3.75 8.17 2.48
N ASN A 226 4.74 7.65 3.20
CA ASN A 226 6.12 8.10 3.10
C ASN A 226 6.68 8.06 1.66
N GLY A 227 6.37 7.02 0.88
CA GLY A 227 6.84 6.91 -0.50
C GLY A 227 6.24 7.96 -1.44
N ARG A 228 5.05 8.50 -1.14
CA ARG A 228 4.45 9.59 -1.92
C ARG A 228 5.16 10.91 -1.68
N ILE A 229 5.61 11.13 -0.43
CA ILE A 229 6.42 12.31 -0.08
C ILE A 229 7.82 12.18 -0.70
N ASP A 230 8.44 10.99 -0.62
CA ASP A 230 9.72 10.72 -1.28
C ASP A 230 9.66 10.99 -2.79
N ALA A 231 8.61 10.55 -3.47
CA ALA A 231 8.43 10.82 -4.90
C ALA A 231 8.42 12.33 -5.20
N ALA A 232 7.69 13.12 -4.42
CA ALA A 232 7.67 14.57 -4.57
C ALA A 232 9.03 15.21 -4.23
N GLN A 233 9.76 14.68 -3.25
CA GLN A 233 11.12 15.12 -2.93
C GLN A 233 12.10 14.88 -4.10
N ARG A 234 11.98 13.74 -4.78
CA ARG A 234 12.77 13.42 -5.98
C ARG A 234 12.46 14.36 -7.16
N GLU A 235 11.25 14.91 -7.22
CA GLU A 235 10.83 15.97 -8.15
C GLU A 235 11.28 17.38 -7.72
N GLY A 236 12.10 17.49 -6.67
CA GLY A 236 12.66 18.75 -6.19
C GLY A 236 11.75 19.53 -5.23
N LYS A 237 10.65 18.94 -4.73
CA LYS A 237 9.82 19.59 -3.72
C LYS A 237 10.45 19.48 -2.34
N ASN A 238 10.52 20.59 -1.60
CA ASN A 238 11.13 20.62 -0.26
C ASN A 238 10.15 20.11 0.83
N LEU A 239 9.49 18.98 0.55
CA LEU A 239 8.65 18.33 1.54
C LEU A 239 9.49 17.58 2.58
N LYS A 240 9.01 17.53 3.80
CA LYS A 240 9.68 16.89 4.94
C LYS A 240 8.77 15.89 5.61
N ILE A 241 9.36 14.89 6.25
CA ILE A 241 8.67 13.85 7.01
C ILE A 241 9.07 13.97 8.49
N THR A 242 8.08 13.91 9.37
CA THR A 242 8.24 13.62 10.79
C THR A 242 7.88 12.15 11.00
N TRP A 243 8.88 11.34 11.36
CA TRP A 243 8.71 9.89 11.51
C TRP A 243 8.15 9.46 12.87
N THR A 244 8.28 10.32 13.89
CA THR A 244 7.80 10.06 15.27
C THR A 244 6.33 9.67 15.28
N GLY A 245 6.01 8.48 15.79
CA GLY A 245 4.65 7.97 15.82
C GLY A 245 4.06 7.67 14.43
N GLY A 246 4.90 7.49 13.40
CA GLY A 246 4.45 6.97 12.12
C GLY A 246 3.88 5.56 12.27
N ILE A 247 2.87 5.22 11.49
CA ILE A 247 2.24 3.89 11.53
C ILE A 247 2.70 3.14 10.31
N TYR A 248 3.37 1.99 10.50
CA TYR A 248 3.82 1.15 9.40
C TYR A 248 2.96 -0.10 9.23
N ASP A 249 2.78 -0.50 7.98
CA ASP A 249 2.09 -1.73 7.57
C ASP A 249 2.72 -2.29 6.28
N LEU A 250 2.18 -3.39 5.81
CA LEU A 250 2.58 -4.05 4.58
C LEU A 250 1.42 -4.07 3.59
N ASP A 251 1.75 -3.92 2.31
CA ASP A 251 0.85 -4.31 1.24
C ASP A 251 1.19 -5.70 0.72
N TYR A 252 0.18 -6.36 0.18
CA TYR A 252 0.27 -7.75 -0.25
C TYR A 252 -0.27 -7.92 -1.66
N TRP A 253 0.39 -8.75 -2.44
CA TRP A 253 -0.20 -9.34 -3.63
C TRP A 253 -1.14 -10.47 -3.27
N VAL A 254 -2.38 -10.40 -3.73
CA VAL A 254 -3.38 -11.47 -3.64
C VAL A 254 -3.90 -11.82 -5.03
N MET A 255 -4.45 -13.02 -5.16
CA MET A 255 -5.18 -13.46 -6.36
C MET A 255 -6.66 -13.61 -5.99
N PRO A 256 -7.59 -12.86 -6.60
CA PRO A 256 -9.02 -13.05 -6.38
C PRO A 256 -9.44 -14.50 -6.71
N LYS A 257 -10.30 -15.06 -5.88
CA LYS A 257 -10.80 -16.43 -6.04
C LYS A 257 -11.50 -16.61 -7.37
N GLY A 258 -11.07 -17.59 -8.17
CA GLY A 258 -11.65 -17.87 -9.48
C GLY A 258 -11.08 -17.03 -10.62
N THR A 259 -9.95 -16.34 -10.44
CA THR A 259 -9.24 -15.72 -11.57
C THR A 259 -8.92 -16.75 -12.66
N PRO A 260 -9.20 -16.44 -13.94
CA PRO A 260 -8.91 -17.36 -15.05
C PRO A 260 -7.39 -17.49 -15.32
N ASN A 261 -6.59 -16.53 -14.88
CA ASN A 261 -5.16 -16.44 -15.17
C ASN A 261 -4.26 -16.84 -13.98
N LYS A 262 -4.70 -17.77 -13.13
CA LYS A 262 -4.05 -18.13 -11.86
C LYS A 262 -2.55 -18.44 -11.98
N ASP A 263 -2.14 -19.23 -12.98
CA ASP A 263 -0.71 -19.59 -13.16
C ASP A 263 0.12 -18.37 -13.60
N ALA A 264 -0.41 -17.52 -14.48
CA ALA A 264 0.25 -16.28 -14.90
C ALA A 264 0.35 -15.28 -13.73
N ALA A 265 -0.71 -15.15 -12.92
CA ALA A 265 -0.74 -14.33 -11.71
C ALA A 265 0.30 -14.80 -10.69
N LEU A 266 0.37 -16.10 -10.43
CA LEU A 266 1.36 -16.66 -9.52
C LEU A 266 2.80 -16.45 -10.01
N LYS A 267 3.04 -16.60 -11.33
CA LYS A 267 4.34 -16.31 -11.95
C LYS A 267 4.73 -14.84 -11.79
N PHE A 268 3.77 -13.91 -11.97
CA PHE A 268 3.99 -12.49 -11.72
C PHE A 268 4.34 -12.22 -10.26
N ILE A 269 3.58 -12.77 -9.31
CA ILE A 269 3.83 -12.62 -7.87
C ILE A 269 5.22 -13.15 -7.51
N ALA A 270 5.61 -14.33 -8.01
CA ALA A 270 6.93 -14.90 -7.77
C ALA A 270 8.06 -13.98 -8.28
N MET A 271 7.92 -13.46 -9.49
CA MET A 271 8.91 -12.56 -10.09
C MET A 271 9.00 -11.24 -9.34
N SER A 272 7.85 -10.58 -9.05
CA SER A 272 7.80 -9.30 -8.32
C SER A 272 8.25 -9.42 -6.86
N SER A 273 8.22 -10.62 -6.29
CA SER A 273 8.71 -10.92 -4.94
C SER A 273 10.19 -11.31 -4.89
N SER A 274 10.87 -11.37 -6.04
CA SER A 274 12.31 -11.67 -6.10
C SER A 274 13.15 -10.56 -5.46
N PRO A 275 14.34 -10.88 -4.94
CA PRO A 275 15.24 -9.87 -4.36
C PRO A 275 15.58 -8.73 -5.31
N ASP A 276 15.79 -9.03 -6.60
CA ASP A 276 16.14 -8.02 -7.60
C ASP A 276 14.97 -7.09 -7.91
N ALA A 277 13.78 -7.64 -8.10
CA ALA A 277 12.59 -6.85 -8.38
C ALA A 277 12.21 -5.94 -7.20
N GLN A 278 12.21 -6.46 -5.97
CA GLN A 278 11.92 -5.65 -4.79
C GLN A 278 12.99 -4.59 -4.51
N ALA A 279 14.27 -4.89 -4.77
CA ALA A 279 15.33 -3.90 -4.68
C ALA A 279 15.15 -2.79 -5.73
N GLU A 280 14.81 -3.16 -6.99
CA GLU A 280 14.54 -2.17 -8.02
C GLU A 280 13.32 -1.30 -7.67
N TYR A 281 12.27 -1.88 -7.11
CA TYR A 281 11.11 -1.13 -6.62
C TYR A 281 11.50 -0.12 -5.54
N ALA A 282 12.26 -0.52 -4.51
CA ALA A 282 12.70 0.36 -3.42
C ALA A 282 13.59 1.52 -3.89
N LYS A 283 14.34 1.35 -5.00
CA LYS A 283 15.10 2.45 -5.63
C LYS A 283 14.20 3.50 -6.30
N ASN A 284 12.99 3.12 -6.71
CA ASN A 284 12.06 4.01 -7.39
C ASN A 284 11.08 4.70 -6.45
N ILE A 285 10.81 4.12 -5.26
CA ILE A 285 9.95 4.68 -4.21
C ILE A 285 10.42 4.14 -2.86
N SER A 286 10.49 4.98 -1.81
CA SER A 286 11.06 4.60 -0.51
C SER A 286 10.10 3.74 0.32
N TYR A 287 9.68 2.60 -0.24
CA TYR A 287 8.99 1.53 0.48
C TYR A 287 9.94 0.37 0.74
N GLY A 288 9.85 -0.22 1.94
CA GLY A 288 10.78 -1.26 2.37
C GLY A 288 10.52 -2.61 1.70
N PRO A 289 11.54 -3.29 1.15
CA PRO A 289 11.39 -4.65 0.67
C PRO A 289 10.93 -5.61 1.78
N THR A 290 10.10 -6.56 1.44
CA THR A 290 9.70 -7.65 2.35
C THR A 290 10.63 -8.87 2.23
N ASN A 291 11.30 -9.04 1.08
CA ASN A 291 12.34 -10.04 0.90
C ASN A 291 13.66 -9.52 1.50
N ASN A 292 14.15 -10.19 2.54
CA ASN A 292 15.34 -9.77 3.28
C ASN A 292 16.61 -9.70 2.40
N LYS A 293 16.70 -10.53 1.36
CA LYS A 293 17.82 -10.52 0.42
C LYS A 293 17.83 -9.27 -0.47
N ALA A 294 16.69 -8.61 -0.66
CA ALA A 294 16.63 -7.37 -1.42
C ALA A 294 17.36 -6.21 -0.70
N LEU A 295 17.37 -6.21 0.64
CA LEU A 295 18.06 -5.18 1.44
C LEU A 295 19.57 -5.15 1.16
N THR A 296 20.19 -6.30 0.90
CA THR A 296 21.63 -6.38 0.59
C THR A 296 22.00 -5.81 -0.79
N LYS A 297 21.01 -5.49 -1.61
CA LYS A 297 21.17 -4.92 -2.96
C LYS A 297 20.93 -3.40 -3.01
N LEU A 298 20.67 -2.79 -1.85
CA LEU A 298 20.39 -1.36 -1.71
C LEU A 298 21.58 -0.65 -1.09
N ASP A 299 21.85 0.57 -1.55
CA ASP A 299 22.86 1.43 -0.95
C ASP A 299 22.36 2.08 0.37
N ALA A 300 23.29 2.64 1.14
CA ALA A 300 23.01 3.24 2.44
C ALA A 300 22.02 4.41 2.35
N LYS A 301 22.00 5.16 1.24
CA LYS A 301 21.09 6.29 1.04
C LYS A 301 19.66 5.78 0.92
N VAL A 302 19.42 4.79 0.05
CA VAL A 302 18.09 4.18 -0.10
C VAL A 302 17.64 3.54 1.20
N LEU A 303 18.52 2.73 1.85
CA LEU A 303 18.21 2.11 3.15
C LEU A 303 17.78 3.13 4.22
N GLY A 304 18.45 4.27 4.29
CA GLY A 304 18.14 5.35 5.25
C GLY A 304 16.79 6.02 5.02
N MET A 305 16.21 5.92 3.82
CA MET A 305 14.92 6.51 3.47
C MET A 305 13.73 5.57 3.72
N LEU A 306 14.00 4.28 3.97
CA LEU A 306 12.95 3.29 4.19
C LEU A 306 12.26 3.47 5.55
N PRO A 307 10.95 3.15 5.66
CA PRO A 307 10.25 3.15 6.95
C PRO A 307 10.86 2.14 7.94
N THR A 308 11.51 1.10 7.43
CA THR A 308 12.18 0.05 8.20
C THR A 308 13.59 0.41 8.67
N SER A 309 14.12 1.59 8.29
CA SER A 309 15.44 2.01 8.82
C SER A 309 15.36 2.22 10.33
N PRO A 310 16.44 1.92 11.11
CA PRO A 310 16.44 2.06 12.57
C PRO A 310 16.06 3.46 13.05
N ALA A 311 16.45 4.51 12.32
CA ALA A 311 16.13 5.89 12.65
C ALA A 311 14.63 6.21 12.47
N ASN A 312 14.02 5.69 11.40
CA ASN A 312 12.64 5.99 11.03
C ASN A 312 11.63 5.12 11.81
N SER A 313 12.03 3.91 12.21
CA SER A 313 11.16 2.96 12.91
C SER A 313 11.22 3.05 14.43
N LYS A 314 12.14 3.85 15.00
CA LYS A 314 12.41 3.90 16.46
C LYS A 314 11.17 4.08 17.32
N ASP A 315 10.28 4.99 16.94
CA ASP A 315 9.04 5.33 17.65
C ASP A 315 7.79 5.03 16.80
N ALA A 316 7.94 4.16 15.81
CA ALA A 316 6.84 3.81 14.91
C ALA A 316 5.86 2.83 15.57
N LEU A 317 4.59 2.96 15.23
CA LEU A 317 3.52 2.04 15.61
C LEU A 317 3.34 1.00 14.50
N GLN A 318 3.41 -0.27 14.86
CA GLN A 318 2.95 -1.32 13.95
C GLN A 318 1.43 -1.25 13.84
N PHE A 319 0.91 -1.29 12.63
CA PHE A 319 -0.53 -1.29 12.40
C PHE A 319 -1.19 -2.52 13.06
N GLY A 320 -2.28 -2.30 13.77
CA GLY A 320 -2.98 -3.34 14.54
C GLY A 320 -3.92 -4.16 13.66
N ILE A 321 -3.38 -5.07 12.86
CA ILE A 321 -4.12 -5.87 11.88
C ILE A 321 -5.33 -6.56 12.52
N GLY A 322 -5.12 -7.32 13.62
CA GLY A 322 -6.20 -8.00 14.32
C GLY A 322 -7.25 -7.04 14.86
N PHE A 323 -6.81 -5.92 15.45
CA PHE A 323 -7.75 -4.90 15.93
C PHE A 323 -8.65 -4.36 14.80
N TRP A 324 -8.06 -4.01 13.66
CA TRP A 324 -8.80 -3.46 12.54
C TRP A 324 -9.61 -4.51 11.76
N ALA A 325 -9.19 -5.77 11.77
CA ALA A 325 -10.01 -6.87 11.27
C ALA A 325 -11.30 -7.04 12.07
N ASP A 326 -11.20 -6.93 13.41
CA ASP A 326 -12.33 -7.14 14.33
C ASP A 326 -13.23 -5.90 14.48
N GLN A 327 -12.63 -4.71 14.60
CA GLN A 327 -13.34 -3.47 14.97
C GLN A 327 -13.53 -2.49 13.80
N GLY A 328 -12.85 -2.74 12.68
CA GLY A 328 -12.73 -1.78 11.59
C GLY A 328 -14.07 -1.36 11.01
N GLU A 329 -14.97 -2.30 10.73
CA GLU A 329 -16.28 -1.99 10.14
C GLU A 329 -17.12 -1.06 11.04
N ALA A 330 -17.17 -1.36 12.33
CA ALA A 330 -17.92 -0.55 13.29
C ALA A 330 -17.33 0.86 13.45
N LEU A 331 -16.00 0.97 13.50
CA LEU A 331 -15.31 2.25 13.63
C LEU A 331 -15.41 3.09 12.35
N GLU A 332 -15.33 2.49 11.16
CA GLU A 332 -15.51 3.20 9.88
C GLU A 332 -16.97 3.69 9.71
N LYS A 333 -17.94 2.89 10.09
CA LYS A 333 -19.36 3.31 10.11
C LYS A 333 -19.56 4.50 11.06
N ARG A 334 -18.99 4.43 12.26
CA ARG A 334 -19.01 5.52 13.23
C ARG A 334 -18.30 6.77 12.70
N PHE A 335 -17.14 6.62 12.09
CA PHE A 335 -16.40 7.72 11.49
C PHE A 335 -17.22 8.40 10.39
N SER A 336 -17.85 7.64 9.51
CA SER A 336 -18.71 8.18 8.45
C SER A 336 -19.85 9.02 8.99
N ALA A 337 -20.53 8.54 10.05
CA ALA A 337 -21.58 9.29 10.74
C ALA A 337 -21.05 10.56 11.42
N TRP A 338 -19.87 10.48 12.07
CA TRP A 338 -19.20 11.63 12.70
C TRP A 338 -18.72 12.67 11.67
N ALA A 339 -18.17 12.22 10.54
CA ALA A 339 -17.67 13.11 9.49
C ALA A 339 -18.79 13.90 8.81
N ALA A 340 -20.00 13.34 8.73
CA ALA A 340 -21.18 13.97 8.11
C ALA A 340 -21.84 15.07 8.96
N GLN A 341 -21.55 15.13 10.26
CA GLN A 341 -22.03 16.19 11.18
C GLN A 341 -21.25 17.49 10.96
#